data_45e04a5197b0f1242768d8257b5308c0
#
_entry.id   45e04a5197b0f1242768d8257b5308c0
#
_cell.length_a   1.000
_cell.length_b   1.000
_cell.length_c   1.000
_cell.angle_alpha   90.00
_cell.angle_beta   90.00
_cell.angle_gamma   90.00
#
_symmetry.space_group_name_H-M   'P 1'
#
loop_
_entity.id
_entity.type
_entity.pdbx_description
1 polymer ?
#
loop_
_entity_poly.entity_id
_entity_poly.type
_entity_poly.pdbx_seq_one_letter_code
_entity_poly.pdbx_strand_id
1 'polypeptide(L)'
;MKEKKEFIQWQILGGKVYGIGNTQGELKAGFYSPSYDDRNNPCLHPMEVEMPELYVLQDETQNMILNDIEKFWNNEARYRKFNSIYKRNILLYSVPGNGKTSLINIICRRLIEHYNGVVMMINKPYNLYAYGEIMQQMKSIEPTRKIIVVIEDFEYLANNPEASTTLLQMLDGNLQFDNVITIATTNTPNMLGSRYVARPSRFNLVIEHKKPNDKARRDYIFKKLESGGIDVNDEKTKDDIERIVEKTENYTFDFLKEAVQAIYVDGIEEDDVFKRLNETIANGANIKLTDEFSNPIGLMPDYGEDGQSCAKNIGRIERDYDAPCTRPIKLVPKGI
;
A
#
# COMPACT_ATOMS: atom_id res chain seq x y z
N MET A 1 -25.49 -0.54 27.52
CA MET A 1 -26.75 -0.04 26.95
C MET A 1 -26.90 -0.68 25.59
N LYS A 2 -27.97 -1.47 25.32
CA LYS A 2 -28.27 -1.97 23.97
C LYS A 2 -28.78 -0.78 23.16
N GLU A 3 -28.04 -0.39 22.11
CA GLU A 3 -28.51 0.58 21.13
C GLU A 3 -29.88 0.11 20.59
N LYS A 4 -30.88 0.95 20.73
CA LYS A 4 -32.17 0.75 20.13
C LYS A 4 -32.00 0.88 18.62
N LYS A 5 -32.07 -0.22 17.86
CA LYS A 5 -32.11 -0.17 16.40
C LYS A 5 -33.33 0.59 15.97
N GLU A 6 -33.18 1.82 15.52
CA GLU A 6 -34.27 2.55 14.87
C GLU A 6 -34.43 2.02 13.44
N PHE A 7 -35.58 1.38 13.18
CA PHE A 7 -35.99 1.03 11.84
C PHE A 7 -36.72 2.23 11.24
N ILE A 8 -36.24 2.72 10.07
CA ILE A 8 -36.78 3.94 9.45
C ILE A 8 -37.44 3.65 8.09
N GLN A 9 -37.07 2.56 7.44
CA GLN A 9 -37.58 2.18 6.11
C GLN A 9 -37.86 0.69 6.01
N TRP A 10 -38.59 0.31 4.97
CA TRP A 10 -38.88 -1.07 4.63
C TRP A 10 -38.10 -1.49 3.41
N GLN A 11 -37.41 -2.62 3.45
CA GLN A 11 -36.80 -3.27 2.32
C GLN A 11 -37.63 -4.49 1.91
N ILE A 12 -37.88 -4.63 0.62
CA ILE A 12 -38.54 -5.82 0.05
C ILE A 12 -37.45 -6.66 -0.64
N LEU A 13 -37.24 -7.87 -0.14
CA LEU A 13 -36.26 -8.80 -0.70
C LEU A 13 -36.88 -10.18 -0.85
N GLY A 14 -36.93 -10.72 -2.08
CA GLY A 14 -37.52 -12.04 -2.34
C GLY A 14 -38.98 -12.18 -1.87
N GLY A 15 -39.79 -11.12 -1.97
CA GLY A 15 -41.17 -11.10 -1.54
C GLY A 15 -41.41 -10.98 -0.01
N LYS A 16 -40.33 -10.86 0.77
CA LYS A 16 -40.38 -10.62 2.21
C LYS A 16 -40.07 -9.16 2.52
N VAL A 17 -40.69 -8.64 3.60
CA VAL A 17 -40.56 -7.23 4.03
C VAL A 17 -39.71 -7.16 5.31
N TYR A 18 -38.67 -6.35 5.30
CA TYR A 18 -37.76 -6.16 6.41
C TYR A 18 -37.70 -4.67 6.81
N GLY A 19 -37.74 -4.39 8.11
CA GLY A 19 -37.42 -3.05 8.62
C GLY A 19 -35.91 -2.81 8.53
N ILE A 20 -35.50 -1.71 7.91
CA ILE A 20 -34.11 -1.29 7.82
C ILE A 20 -33.91 0.11 8.39
N GLY A 21 -32.67 0.41 8.78
CA GLY A 21 -32.27 1.74 9.22
C GLY A 21 -32.01 2.69 8.04
N ASN A 22 -31.14 3.67 8.26
CA ASN A 22 -30.76 4.64 7.23
C ASN A 22 -30.11 3.95 6.03
N THR A 23 -30.54 4.36 4.83
CA THR A 23 -29.90 3.99 3.56
C THR A 23 -29.37 5.24 2.88
N GLN A 24 -28.28 5.08 2.15
CA GLN A 24 -27.66 6.13 1.35
C GLN A 24 -27.56 5.65 -0.10
N GLY A 25 -27.86 6.53 -1.04
CA GLY A 25 -27.70 6.25 -2.48
C GLY A 25 -26.25 6.42 -2.97
N GLU A 26 -25.41 7.09 -2.19
CA GLU A 26 -24.03 7.39 -2.52
C GLU A 26 -23.14 7.18 -1.28
N LEU A 27 -21.99 6.51 -1.48
CA LEU A 27 -21.00 6.32 -0.44
C LEU A 27 -20.23 7.62 -0.18
N LYS A 28 -20.03 7.99 1.07
CA LYS A 28 -19.19 9.15 1.41
C LYS A 28 -17.78 8.95 0.87
N ALA A 29 -17.18 9.99 0.27
CA ALA A 29 -15.80 9.93 -0.15
C ALA A 29 -14.87 9.72 1.06
N GLY A 30 -13.88 8.84 0.92
CA GLY A 30 -12.99 8.49 2.03
C GLY A 30 -12.31 7.16 1.85
N PHE A 31 -11.70 6.69 2.94
CA PHE A 31 -10.97 5.43 3.01
C PHE A 31 -11.85 4.32 3.58
N TYR A 32 -11.75 3.15 2.97
CA TYR A 32 -12.51 1.96 3.34
C TYR A 32 -11.66 0.71 3.24
N SER A 33 -11.95 -0.27 4.07
CA SER A 33 -11.40 -1.61 3.99
C SER A 33 -12.50 -2.60 3.61
N PRO A 34 -12.40 -3.31 2.46
CA PRO A 34 -13.29 -4.41 2.13
C PRO A 34 -13.17 -5.53 3.18
N SER A 35 -14.27 -6.10 3.62
CA SER A 35 -14.30 -7.15 4.64
C SER A 35 -15.60 -7.95 4.57
N TYR A 36 -15.76 -8.87 5.50
CA TYR A 36 -17.03 -9.56 5.76
C TYR A 36 -17.51 -9.25 7.18
N ASP A 37 -18.81 -9.11 7.35
CA ASP A 37 -19.44 -8.99 8.67
C ASP A 37 -19.51 -10.35 9.39
N ASP A 38 -19.99 -10.35 10.64
CA ASP A 38 -20.16 -11.58 11.47
C ASP A 38 -21.09 -12.63 10.83
N ARG A 39 -21.86 -12.25 9.81
CA ARG A 39 -22.78 -13.12 9.06
C ARG A 39 -22.22 -13.51 7.71
N ASN A 40 -20.93 -13.22 7.47
CA ASN A 40 -20.26 -13.46 6.20
C ASN A 40 -20.84 -12.68 5.00
N ASN A 41 -21.45 -11.51 5.24
CA ASN A 41 -21.84 -10.61 4.17
C ASN A 41 -20.69 -9.66 3.84
N PRO A 42 -20.40 -9.40 2.54
CA PRO A 42 -19.39 -8.44 2.16
C PRO A 42 -19.81 -7.03 2.58
N CYS A 43 -18.89 -6.31 3.21
CA CYS A 43 -19.12 -4.95 3.71
C CYS A 43 -17.86 -4.08 3.59
N LEU A 44 -18.05 -2.76 3.64
CA LEU A 44 -16.97 -1.78 3.71
C LEU A 44 -16.88 -1.22 5.12
N HIS A 45 -15.70 -1.31 5.72
CA HIS A 45 -15.41 -0.64 6.98
C HIS A 45 -14.78 0.73 6.68
N PRO A 46 -15.40 1.85 7.10
CA PRO A 46 -14.79 3.15 7.04
C PRO A 46 -13.47 3.15 7.83
N MET A 47 -12.44 3.79 7.29
CA MET A 47 -11.15 3.93 7.94
C MET A 47 -10.87 5.40 8.20
N GLU A 48 -10.49 5.72 9.43
CA GLU A 48 -9.88 7.00 9.74
C GLU A 48 -8.38 6.88 9.46
N VAL A 49 -7.92 7.57 8.43
CA VAL A 49 -6.50 7.63 8.08
C VAL A 49 -5.98 8.98 8.51
N GLU A 50 -5.13 8.97 9.53
CA GLU A 50 -4.37 10.17 9.89
C GLU A 50 -3.46 10.51 8.71
N MET A 51 -3.72 11.66 8.09
CA MET A 51 -2.86 12.20 7.06
C MET A 51 -1.94 13.22 7.73
N PRO A 52 -0.69 12.85 8.03
CA PRO A 52 0.27 13.81 8.51
C PRO A 52 0.44 14.93 7.49
N GLU A 53 1.12 15.99 7.87
CA GLU A 53 1.47 17.06 6.96
C GLU A 53 2.17 16.50 5.71
N LEU A 54 1.49 16.61 4.57
CA LEU A 54 1.95 16.03 3.30
C LEU A 54 2.44 17.16 2.40
N TYR A 55 3.68 17.09 2.00
CA TYR A 55 4.27 18.05 1.06
C TYR A 55 4.24 17.52 -0.35
N VAL A 56 3.63 18.28 -1.27
CA VAL A 56 3.86 18.08 -2.69
C VAL A 56 5.22 18.70 -3.01
N LEU A 57 6.21 17.86 -3.23
CA LEU A 57 7.60 18.26 -3.42
C LEU A 57 7.93 18.47 -4.90
N GLN A 58 9.04 19.16 -5.18
CA GLN A 58 9.62 19.28 -6.51
C GLN A 58 10.36 17.98 -6.89
N ASP A 59 9.64 16.86 -6.84
CA ASP A 59 10.14 15.53 -7.17
C ASP A 59 9.59 15.07 -8.53
N GLU A 60 10.47 14.62 -9.42
CA GLU A 60 10.10 14.22 -10.79
C GLU A 60 9.17 13.02 -10.81
N THR A 61 9.43 12.02 -9.94
CA THR A 61 8.62 10.80 -9.84
C THR A 61 7.23 11.12 -9.34
N GLN A 62 7.13 11.94 -8.29
CA GLN A 62 5.86 12.40 -7.74
C GLN A 62 5.03 13.12 -8.81
N ASN A 63 5.64 14.08 -9.51
CA ASN A 63 4.97 14.85 -10.56
C ASN A 63 4.54 13.97 -11.73
N MET A 64 5.37 13.02 -12.15
CA MET A 64 5.05 12.08 -13.23
C MET A 64 3.82 11.24 -12.89
N ILE A 65 3.76 10.68 -11.68
CA ILE A 65 2.64 9.83 -11.25
C ILE A 65 1.35 10.66 -11.12
N LEU A 66 1.42 11.83 -10.50
CA LEU A 66 0.26 12.70 -10.34
C LEU A 66 -0.31 13.13 -11.69
N ASN A 67 0.55 13.48 -12.65
CA ASN A 67 0.15 13.84 -14.02
C ASN A 67 -0.44 12.63 -14.79
N ASP A 68 0.11 11.42 -14.61
CA ASP A 68 -0.44 10.22 -15.27
C ASP A 68 -1.83 9.90 -14.73
N ILE A 69 -2.04 9.99 -13.43
CA ILE A 69 -3.34 9.76 -12.79
C ILE A 69 -4.37 10.80 -13.27
N GLU A 70 -4.00 12.06 -13.33
CA GLU A 70 -4.87 13.12 -13.83
C GLU A 70 -5.24 12.91 -15.31
N LYS A 71 -4.26 12.59 -16.14
CA LYS A 71 -4.49 12.22 -17.54
C LYS A 71 -5.40 11.00 -17.68
N PHE A 72 -5.22 10.00 -16.83
CA PHE A 72 -6.10 8.83 -16.82
C PHE A 72 -7.54 9.25 -16.54
N TRP A 73 -7.81 10.01 -15.45
CA TRP A 73 -9.17 10.43 -15.12
C TRP A 73 -9.86 11.29 -16.20
N ASN A 74 -9.08 11.98 -17.01
CA ASN A 74 -9.60 12.82 -18.11
C ASN A 74 -9.78 12.05 -19.44
N ASN A 75 -9.38 10.79 -19.52
CA ASN A 75 -9.38 10.02 -20.76
C ASN A 75 -10.49 8.95 -20.87
N GLU A 76 -11.49 8.94 -20.00
CA GLU A 76 -12.54 7.91 -19.99
C GLU A 76 -13.18 7.69 -21.36
N ALA A 77 -13.57 8.77 -22.04
CA ALA A 77 -14.20 8.70 -23.37
C ALA A 77 -13.33 7.97 -24.41
N ARG A 78 -11.99 8.10 -24.31
CA ARG A 78 -11.07 7.40 -25.22
C ARG A 78 -11.03 5.91 -24.92
N TYR A 79 -11.00 5.49 -23.64
CA TYR A 79 -11.06 4.08 -23.27
C TYR A 79 -12.33 3.43 -23.81
N ARG A 80 -13.49 4.09 -23.64
CA ARG A 80 -14.77 3.59 -24.16
C ARG A 80 -14.79 3.50 -25.68
N LYS A 81 -14.22 4.49 -26.40
CA LYS A 81 -14.12 4.48 -27.88
C LYS A 81 -13.31 3.28 -28.36
N PHE A 82 -12.28 2.85 -27.64
CA PHE A 82 -11.45 1.70 -27.99
C PHE A 82 -11.94 0.38 -27.38
N ASN A 83 -13.11 0.38 -26.73
CA ASN A 83 -13.69 -0.78 -26.03
C ASN A 83 -12.70 -1.42 -25.05
N SER A 84 -11.94 -0.58 -24.36
CA SER A 84 -10.92 -0.97 -23.40
C SER A 84 -11.42 -0.77 -21.97
N ILE A 85 -11.10 -1.67 -21.07
CA ILE A 85 -11.42 -1.52 -19.64
C ILE A 85 -10.72 -0.26 -19.12
N TYR A 86 -11.49 0.62 -18.50
CA TYR A 86 -11.02 1.89 -17.97
C TYR A 86 -10.37 1.71 -16.61
N LYS A 87 -9.18 1.12 -16.60
CA LYS A 87 -8.38 0.84 -15.41
C LYS A 87 -6.93 1.26 -15.60
N ARG A 88 -6.23 1.46 -14.49
CA ARG A 88 -4.79 1.71 -14.41
C ARG A 88 -4.20 0.98 -13.24
N ASN A 89 -3.14 0.20 -13.44
CA ASN A 89 -2.42 -0.47 -12.37
C ASN A 89 -0.98 0.04 -12.31
N ILE A 90 -0.56 0.51 -11.15
CA ILE A 90 0.75 1.11 -10.90
C ILE A 90 1.45 0.29 -9.81
N LEU A 91 2.67 -0.17 -10.07
CA LEU A 91 3.57 -0.72 -9.07
C LEU A 91 4.64 0.31 -8.74
N LEU A 92 4.66 0.76 -7.51
CA LEU A 92 5.62 1.73 -6.99
C LEU A 92 6.62 0.99 -6.08
N TYR A 93 7.90 1.04 -6.44
CA TYR A 93 8.92 0.41 -5.61
C TYR A 93 10.02 1.41 -5.24
N SER A 94 10.63 1.22 -4.08
CA SER A 94 11.78 1.98 -3.62
C SER A 94 12.43 1.32 -2.42
N VAL A 95 13.59 1.83 -2.03
CA VAL A 95 14.16 1.52 -0.71
C VAL A 95 13.21 1.96 0.41
N PRO A 96 13.24 1.30 1.58
CA PRO A 96 12.47 1.72 2.74
C PRO A 96 12.74 3.18 3.13
N GLY A 97 11.75 3.85 3.70
CA GLY A 97 11.89 5.23 4.17
C GLY A 97 11.92 6.31 3.08
N ASN A 98 11.56 5.96 1.85
CA ASN A 98 11.64 6.90 0.71
C ASN A 98 10.30 7.58 0.37
N GLY A 99 9.31 7.56 1.28
CA GLY A 99 8.09 8.35 1.15
C GLY A 99 7.00 7.76 0.24
N LYS A 100 7.02 6.45 -0.10
CA LYS A 100 5.95 5.81 -0.90
C LYS A 100 4.56 6.02 -0.33
N THR A 101 4.37 5.74 0.95
CA THR A 101 3.08 5.93 1.64
C THR A 101 2.64 7.40 1.63
N SER A 102 3.57 8.34 1.79
CA SER A 102 3.27 9.79 1.69
C SER A 102 2.76 10.16 0.30
N LEU A 103 3.39 9.66 -0.76
CA LEU A 103 2.95 9.88 -2.13
C LEU A 103 1.56 9.28 -2.38
N ILE A 104 1.29 8.06 -1.91
CA ILE A 104 -0.04 7.44 -2.00
C ILE A 104 -1.08 8.29 -1.28
N ASN A 105 -0.78 8.78 -0.09
CA ASN A 105 -1.70 9.62 0.67
C ASN A 105 -2.00 10.94 -0.05
N ILE A 106 -1.04 11.56 -0.74
CA ILE A 106 -1.27 12.74 -1.60
C ILE A 106 -2.24 12.40 -2.74
N ILE A 107 -2.02 11.26 -3.41
CA ILE A 107 -2.87 10.78 -4.50
C ILE A 107 -4.30 10.52 -4.00
N CYS A 108 -4.44 9.82 -2.88
CA CYS A 108 -5.73 9.49 -2.29
C CYS A 108 -6.49 10.74 -1.83
N ARG A 109 -5.79 11.69 -1.20
CA ARG A 109 -6.38 12.98 -0.82
C ARG A 109 -6.95 13.71 -2.04
N ARG A 110 -6.18 13.82 -3.13
CA ARG A 110 -6.67 14.44 -4.38
C ARG A 110 -7.90 13.73 -4.95
N LEU A 111 -7.95 12.40 -4.90
CA LEU A 111 -9.12 11.65 -5.34
C LEU A 111 -10.37 12.01 -4.51
N ILE A 112 -10.22 12.05 -3.19
CA ILE A 112 -11.32 12.35 -2.27
C ILE A 112 -11.81 13.79 -2.47
N GLU A 113 -10.90 14.76 -2.46
CA GLU A 113 -11.23 16.19 -2.50
C GLU A 113 -11.75 16.65 -3.86
N HIS A 114 -11.13 16.20 -4.97
CA HIS A 114 -11.46 16.71 -6.31
C HIS A 114 -12.45 15.85 -7.09
N TYR A 115 -12.56 14.56 -6.75
CA TYR A 115 -13.37 13.63 -7.53
C TYR A 115 -14.46 12.94 -6.70
N ASN A 116 -14.62 13.30 -5.44
CA ASN A 116 -15.57 12.63 -4.52
C ASN A 116 -15.36 11.10 -4.54
N GLY A 117 -14.11 10.64 -4.66
CA GLY A 117 -13.76 9.24 -4.89
C GLY A 117 -13.65 8.41 -3.62
N VAL A 118 -13.54 7.10 -3.80
CA VAL A 118 -13.40 6.11 -2.74
C VAL A 118 -12.04 5.45 -2.81
N VAL A 119 -11.37 5.33 -1.68
CA VAL A 119 -10.11 4.59 -1.54
C VAL A 119 -10.38 3.28 -0.83
N MET A 120 -9.97 2.16 -1.43
CA MET A 120 -10.05 0.83 -0.84
C MET A 120 -8.65 0.35 -0.45
N MET A 121 -8.45 0.10 0.85
CA MET A 121 -7.18 -0.43 1.38
C MET A 121 -7.24 -1.95 1.46
N ILE A 122 -6.31 -2.63 0.79
CA ILE A 122 -6.19 -4.09 0.80
C ILE A 122 -4.83 -4.46 1.42
N ASN A 123 -4.85 -4.81 2.70
CA ASN A 123 -3.63 -5.11 3.46
C ASN A 123 -3.54 -6.59 3.86
N LYS A 124 -4.63 -7.35 3.72
CA LYS A 124 -4.71 -8.76 4.15
C LYS A 124 -5.49 -9.60 3.12
N PRO A 125 -5.26 -10.92 3.06
CA PRO A 125 -5.97 -11.80 2.12
C PRO A 125 -7.48 -11.69 2.17
N TYR A 126 -8.10 -11.58 3.35
CA TYR A 126 -9.55 -11.49 3.47
C TYR A 126 -10.13 -10.20 2.85
N ASN A 127 -9.38 -9.08 2.88
CA ASN A 127 -9.81 -7.86 2.19
C ASN A 127 -9.89 -8.08 0.68
N LEU A 128 -8.92 -8.82 0.14
CA LEU A 128 -8.86 -9.15 -1.27
C LEU A 128 -10.01 -10.07 -1.70
N TYR A 129 -10.41 -11.02 -0.84
CA TYR A 129 -11.55 -11.91 -1.14
C TYR A 129 -12.87 -11.13 -1.15
N ALA A 130 -13.09 -10.23 -0.20
CA ALA A 130 -14.27 -9.38 -0.16
C ALA A 130 -14.32 -8.36 -1.31
N TYR A 131 -13.17 -7.96 -1.85
CA TYR A 131 -13.04 -6.94 -2.90
C TYR A 131 -13.93 -7.22 -4.11
N GLY A 132 -13.93 -8.44 -4.63
CA GLY A 132 -14.69 -8.80 -5.83
C GLY A 132 -16.19 -8.57 -5.68
N GLU A 133 -16.77 -9.01 -4.56
CA GLU A 133 -18.19 -8.85 -4.26
C GLU A 133 -18.56 -7.39 -3.97
N ILE A 134 -17.72 -6.70 -3.21
CA ILE A 134 -17.89 -5.28 -2.93
C ILE A 134 -17.85 -4.45 -4.22
N MET A 135 -16.92 -4.73 -5.13
CA MET A 135 -16.82 -4.01 -6.40
C MET A 135 -18.04 -4.24 -7.30
N GLN A 136 -18.62 -5.44 -7.30
CA GLN A 136 -19.87 -5.70 -8.01
C GLN A 136 -21.01 -4.85 -7.45
N GLN A 137 -21.14 -4.78 -6.12
CA GLN A 137 -22.13 -3.92 -5.46
C GLN A 137 -21.88 -2.45 -5.78
N MET A 138 -20.63 -1.97 -5.64
CA MET A 138 -20.26 -0.60 -5.97
C MET A 138 -20.60 -0.24 -7.41
N LYS A 139 -20.31 -1.09 -8.37
CA LYS A 139 -20.58 -0.83 -9.79
C LYS A 139 -22.08 -0.94 -10.13
N SER A 140 -22.85 -1.66 -9.35
CA SER A 140 -24.31 -1.68 -9.45
C SER A 140 -24.98 -0.41 -8.91
N ILE A 141 -24.47 0.12 -7.80
CA ILE A 141 -25.04 1.29 -7.11
C ILE A 141 -24.46 2.60 -7.69
N GLU A 142 -23.15 2.65 -7.85
CA GLU A 142 -22.38 3.82 -8.30
C GLU A 142 -21.47 3.46 -9.48
N PRO A 143 -22.00 3.22 -10.70
CA PRO A 143 -21.23 2.68 -11.83
C PRO A 143 -20.07 3.58 -12.28
N THR A 144 -20.20 4.89 -12.10
CA THR A 144 -19.20 5.88 -12.51
C THR A 144 -18.25 6.31 -11.40
N ARG A 145 -18.42 5.76 -10.19
CA ARG A 145 -17.58 6.13 -9.04
C ARG A 145 -16.11 5.86 -9.33
N LYS A 146 -15.27 6.87 -9.11
CA LYS A 146 -13.82 6.75 -9.21
C LYS A 146 -13.26 6.09 -7.95
N ILE A 147 -12.45 5.07 -8.14
CA ILE A 147 -11.93 4.25 -7.04
C ILE A 147 -10.42 4.14 -7.18
N ILE A 148 -9.71 4.32 -6.09
CA ILE A 148 -8.31 3.90 -5.96
C ILE A 148 -8.26 2.71 -5.01
N VAL A 149 -7.60 1.64 -5.45
CA VAL A 149 -7.28 0.49 -4.62
C VAL A 149 -5.81 0.58 -4.26
N VAL A 150 -5.51 0.58 -2.96
CA VAL A 150 -4.14 0.63 -2.43
C VAL A 150 -3.77 -0.72 -1.85
N ILE A 151 -2.63 -1.24 -2.26
CA ILE A 151 -2.04 -2.49 -1.74
C ILE A 151 -0.61 -2.18 -1.32
N GLU A 152 -0.40 -1.93 -0.05
CA GLU A 152 0.95 -1.75 0.49
C GLU A 152 1.59 -3.11 0.77
N ASP A 153 2.93 -3.16 0.69
CA ASP A 153 3.73 -4.38 0.85
C ASP A 153 3.16 -5.54 0.00
N PHE A 154 3.01 -5.27 -1.30
CA PHE A 154 2.37 -6.16 -2.28
C PHE A 154 2.93 -7.59 -2.23
N GLU A 155 4.22 -7.75 -1.93
CA GLU A 155 4.88 -9.04 -1.77
C GLU A 155 4.24 -9.93 -0.72
N TYR A 156 3.65 -9.36 0.34
CA TYR A 156 2.97 -10.13 1.37
C TYR A 156 1.76 -10.91 0.81
N LEU A 157 0.95 -10.26 -0.02
CA LEU A 157 -0.19 -10.90 -0.68
C LEU A 157 0.26 -11.73 -1.90
N ALA A 158 1.26 -11.27 -2.64
CA ALA A 158 1.76 -11.94 -3.84
C ALA A 158 2.39 -13.31 -3.52
N ASN A 159 3.04 -13.44 -2.37
CA ASN A 159 3.66 -14.68 -1.90
C ASN A 159 2.69 -15.59 -1.11
N ASN A 160 1.48 -15.13 -0.82
CA ASN A 160 0.43 -15.97 -0.25
C ASN A 160 -0.22 -16.80 -1.36
N PRO A 161 -0.21 -18.17 -1.30
CA PRO A 161 -0.71 -19.01 -2.40
C PRO A 161 -2.17 -18.75 -2.76
N GLU A 162 -3.04 -18.54 -1.77
CA GLU A 162 -4.46 -18.30 -1.98
C GLU A 162 -4.72 -16.89 -2.51
N ALA A 163 -4.13 -15.87 -1.87
CA ALA A 163 -4.29 -14.47 -2.27
C ALA A 163 -3.73 -14.20 -3.67
N SER A 164 -2.62 -14.86 -4.03
CA SER A 164 -1.93 -14.63 -5.30
C SER A 164 -2.82 -14.89 -6.53
N THR A 165 -3.69 -15.88 -6.47
CA THR A 165 -4.63 -16.17 -7.57
C THR A 165 -5.65 -15.06 -7.73
N THR A 166 -6.22 -14.59 -6.63
CA THR A 166 -7.19 -13.48 -6.62
C THR A 166 -6.55 -12.16 -7.05
N LEU A 167 -5.29 -11.90 -6.64
CA LEU A 167 -4.52 -10.75 -7.13
C LEU A 167 -4.36 -10.76 -8.66
N LEU A 168 -4.05 -11.90 -9.24
CA LEU A 168 -3.93 -12.01 -10.69
C LEU A 168 -5.26 -11.78 -11.40
N GLN A 169 -6.38 -12.28 -10.84
CA GLN A 169 -7.72 -12.00 -11.37
C GLN A 169 -8.09 -10.52 -11.28
N MET A 170 -7.69 -9.84 -10.21
CA MET A 170 -7.88 -8.40 -10.05
C MET A 170 -7.03 -7.59 -11.05
N LEU A 171 -5.77 -7.99 -11.27
CA LEU A 171 -4.86 -7.24 -12.14
C LEU A 171 -5.17 -7.43 -13.63
N ASP A 172 -5.39 -8.65 -14.12
CA ASP A 172 -5.61 -8.93 -15.54
C ASP A 172 -6.64 -10.03 -15.85
N GLY A 173 -7.40 -10.52 -14.84
CA GLY A 173 -8.42 -11.57 -14.99
C GLY A 173 -9.86 -11.05 -14.90
N ASN A 174 -10.72 -11.82 -14.25
CA ASN A 174 -12.17 -11.59 -14.21
C ASN A 174 -12.64 -10.56 -13.16
N LEU A 175 -11.75 -10.10 -12.28
CA LEU A 175 -12.04 -9.09 -11.25
C LEU A 175 -11.54 -7.69 -11.64
N GLN A 176 -11.61 -7.37 -12.93
CA GLN A 176 -11.31 -6.05 -13.43
C GLN A 176 -12.57 -5.20 -13.53
N PHE A 177 -12.48 -3.96 -13.09
CA PHE A 177 -13.61 -3.02 -13.09
C PHE A 177 -13.20 -1.70 -13.73
N ASP A 178 -14.16 -1.02 -14.35
CA ASP A 178 -13.99 0.33 -14.87
C ASP A 178 -13.86 1.37 -13.74
N ASN A 179 -13.28 2.51 -14.06
CA ASN A 179 -13.06 3.63 -13.12
C ASN A 179 -12.23 3.25 -11.89
N VAL A 180 -11.18 2.43 -12.10
CA VAL A 180 -10.31 1.94 -11.02
C VAL A 180 -8.86 2.21 -11.34
N ILE A 181 -8.14 2.78 -10.35
CA ILE A 181 -6.68 2.79 -10.30
C ILE A 181 -6.25 1.86 -9.17
N THR A 182 -5.38 0.91 -9.46
CA THR A 182 -4.71 0.10 -8.42
C THR A 182 -3.29 0.61 -8.24
N ILE A 183 -2.91 0.94 -7.02
CA ILE A 183 -1.55 1.34 -6.64
C ILE A 183 -1.02 0.31 -5.66
N ALA A 184 -0.04 -0.46 -6.10
CA ALA A 184 0.67 -1.42 -5.27
C ALA A 184 2.06 -0.88 -4.90
N THR A 185 2.53 -1.15 -3.68
CA THR A 185 3.90 -0.81 -3.28
C THR A 185 4.70 -2.02 -2.88
N THR A 186 6.01 -1.96 -3.08
CA THR A 186 6.96 -2.95 -2.59
C THR A 186 8.30 -2.32 -2.26
N ASN A 187 8.98 -2.89 -1.26
CA ASN A 187 10.37 -2.59 -0.95
C ASN A 187 11.34 -3.59 -1.62
N THR A 188 10.82 -4.69 -2.13
CA THR A 188 11.58 -5.84 -2.63
C THR A 188 11.08 -6.28 -4.01
N PRO A 189 11.21 -5.45 -5.07
CA PRO A 189 10.68 -5.77 -6.38
C PRO A 189 11.23 -7.09 -6.96
N ASN A 190 12.45 -7.47 -6.58
CA ASN A 190 13.09 -8.72 -7.00
C ASN A 190 12.43 -9.98 -6.40
N MET A 191 11.70 -9.84 -5.29
CA MET A 191 10.94 -10.94 -4.68
C MET A 191 9.58 -11.18 -5.38
N LEU A 192 9.17 -10.25 -6.24
CA LEU A 192 7.96 -10.40 -7.02
C LEU A 192 8.26 -11.34 -8.21
N GLY A 193 7.57 -12.45 -8.28
CA GLY A 193 7.70 -13.37 -9.42
C GLY A 193 7.42 -12.66 -10.75
N SER A 194 8.10 -13.09 -11.82
CA SER A 194 7.95 -12.55 -13.18
C SER A 194 6.48 -12.51 -13.64
N ARG A 195 5.64 -13.38 -13.10
CA ARG A 195 4.20 -13.40 -13.35
C ARG A 195 3.49 -12.08 -13.04
N TYR A 196 4.02 -11.23 -12.14
CA TYR A 196 3.40 -9.93 -11.83
C TYR A 196 3.94 -8.81 -12.72
N VAL A 197 5.23 -8.75 -12.96
CA VAL A 197 5.90 -7.61 -13.61
C VAL A 197 6.14 -7.81 -15.12
N ALA A 198 6.19 -9.06 -15.60
CA ALA A 198 6.51 -9.34 -17.01
C ALA A 198 5.33 -9.11 -17.97
N ARG A 199 4.13 -8.81 -17.48
CA ARG A 199 2.94 -8.57 -18.32
C ARG A 199 2.42 -7.14 -18.15
N PRO A 200 2.50 -6.30 -19.19
CA PRO A 200 2.00 -4.91 -19.13
C PRO A 200 0.51 -4.78 -18.81
N SER A 201 -0.29 -5.84 -19.04
CA SER A 201 -1.71 -5.88 -18.66
C SER A 201 -1.93 -5.92 -17.16
N ARG A 202 -0.94 -6.38 -16.37
CA ARG A 202 -0.99 -6.47 -14.89
C ARG A 202 -0.62 -5.15 -14.26
N PHE A 203 0.60 -4.68 -14.51
CA PHE A 203 1.01 -3.34 -14.12
C PHE A 203 1.33 -2.54 -15.39
N ASN A 204 0.51 -1.52 -15.67
CA ASN A 204 0.72 -0.63 -16.81
C ASN A 204 1.95 0.25 -16.60
N LEU A 205 2.25 0.58 -15.33
CA LEU A 205 3.40 1.35 -14.91
C LEU A 205 4.10 0.63 -13.77
N VAL A 206 5.41 0.47 -13.91
CA VAL A 206 6.31 -0.01 -12.85
C VAL A 206 7.33 1.08 -12.63
N ILE A 207 7.28 1.74 -11.49
CA ILE A 207 7.97 3.01 -11.25
C ILE A 207 8.86 2.87 -10.02
N GLU A 208 10.13 3.22 -10.18
CA GLU A 208 11.02 3.42 -9.06
C GLU A 208 10.80 4.79 -8.44
N HIS A 209 10.45 4.85 -7.18
CA HIS A 209 10.48 6.09 -6.40
C HIS A 209 11.89 6.29 -5.87
N LYS A 210 12.67 7.04 -6.63
CA LYS A 210 14.09 7.30 -6.34
C LYS A 210 14.24 8.12 -5.07
N LYS A 211 15.44 8.07 -4.48
CA LYS A 211 15.81 8.96 -3.38
C LYS A 211 15.65 10.42 -3.82
N PRO A 212 15.32 11.34 -2.88
CA PRO A 212 15.10 12.75 -3.23
C PRO A 212 16.38 13.38 -3.79
N ASN A 213 16.24 14.07 -4.90
CA ASN A 213 17.31 14.92 -5.46
C ASN A 213 17.46 16.21 -4.64
N ASP A 214 18.47 17.02 -4.94
CA ASP A 214 18.76 18.26 -4.21
C ASP A 214 17.56 19.19 -4.13
N LYS A 215 16.80 19.31 -5.21
CA LYS A 215 15.61 20.17 -5.25
C LYS A 215 14.52 19.67 -4.32
N ALA A 216 14.28 18.37 -4.31
CA ALA A 216 13.29 17.75 -3.44
C ALA A 216 13.71 17.81 -1.97
N ARG A 217 15.03 17.62 -1.65
CA ARG A 217 15.53 17.77 -0.29
C ARG A 217 15.39 19.21 0.19
N ARG A 218 15.81 20.19 -0.62
CA ARG A 218 15.67 21.63 -0.32
C ARG A 218 14.22 21.99 -0.07
N ASP A 219 13.32 21.61 -0.97
CA ASP A 219 11.88 21.91 -0.85
C ASP A 219 11.27 21.27 0.41
N TYR A 220 11.68 20.03 0.74
CA TYR A 220 11.25 19.37 1.98
C TYR A 220 11.73 20.11 3.23
N ILE A 221 13.02 20.43 3.32
CA ILE A 221 13.60 21.13 4.47
C ILE A 221 12.92 22.50 4.62
N PHE A 222 12.83 23.26 3.53
CA PHE A 222 12.18 24.57 3.51
C PHE A 222 10.77 24.51 4.10
N LYS A 223 9.91 23.63 3.56
CA LYS A 223 8.52 23.47 4.01
C LYS A 223 8.44 23.00 5.45
N LYS A 224 9.36 22.13 5.86
CA LYS A 224 9.39 21.61 7.24
C LYS A 224 9.77 22.68 8.25
N LEU A 225 10.74 23.53 7.93
CA LEU A 225 11.13 24.66 8.78
C LEU A 225 10.05 25.73 8.80
N GLU A 226 9.46 26.07 7.65
CA GLU A 226 8.36 27.02 7.55
C GLU A 226 7.16 26.58 8.40
N SER A 227 6.76 25.29 8.32
CA SER A 227 5.69 24.75 9.15
C SER A 227 6.02 24.75 10.65
N GLY A 228 7.31 24.68 11.00
CA GLY A 228 7.82 24.83 12.36
C GLY A 228 7.90 26.27 12.86
N GLY A 229 7.50 27.26 12.04
CA GLY A 229 7.52 28.67 12.39
C GLY A 229 8.90 29.33 12.30
N ILE A 230 9.86 28.70 11.61
CA ILE A 230 11.20 29.28 11.38
C ILE A 230 11.12 30.19 10.16
N ASP A 231 11.73 31.39 10.25
CA ASP A 231 11.79 32.31 9.11
C ASP A 231 12.77 31.78 8.05
N VAL A 232 12.22 31.13 7.02
CA VAL A 232 12.98 30.57 5.90
C VAL A 232 13.48 31.61 4.90
N ASN A 233 13.09 32.90 5.07
CA ASN A 233 13.58 34.00 4.23
C ASN A 233 14.83 34.65 4.79
N ASP A 234 15.16 34.38 6.06
CA ASP A 234 16.40 34.85 6.69
C ASP A 234 17.63 34.24 5.98
N GLU A 235 18.67 35.04 5.74
CA GLU A 235 19.86 34.60 5.02
C GLU A 235 20.61 33.47 5.72
N LYS A 236 20.68 33.52 7.06
CA LYS A 236 21.32 32.46 7.84
C LYS A 236 20.57 31.12 7.68
N THR A 237 19.23 31.18 7.74
CA THR A 237 18.39 29.97 7.54
C THR A 237 18.54 29.39 6.14
N LYS A 238 18.68 30.23 5.11
CA LYS A 238 18.98 29.78 3.75
C LYS A 238 20.32 29.07 3.65
N ASP A 239 21.35 29.64 4.25
CA ASP A 239 22.70 29.02 4.28
C ASP A 239 22.66 27.68 5.03
N ASP A 240 21.91 27.60 6.14
CA ASP A 240 21.71 26.36 6.89
C ASP A 240 21.00 25.30 6.02
N ILE A 241 19.95 25.68 5.29
CA ILE A 241 19.24 24.76 4.36
C ILE A 241 20.21 24.20 3.30
N GLU A 242 20.99 25.06 2.64
CA GLU A 242 21.92 24.62 1.61
C GLU A 242 22.99 23.67 2.19
N ARG A 243 23.53 23.98 3.36
CA ARG A 243 24.51 23.12 4.06
C ARG A 243 23.90 21.75 4.40
N ILE A 244 22.66 21.71 4.87
CA ILE A 244 21.97 20.43 5.17
C ILE A 244 21.71 19.67 3.86
N VAL A 245 21.33 20.33 2.78
CA VAL A 245 21.14 19.70 1.45
C VAL A 245 22.45 19.05 0.99
N GLU A 246 23.58 19.73 1.12
CA GLU A 246 24.89 19.17 0.77
C GLU A 246 25.25 17.94 1.60
N LYS A 247 25.07 18.00 2.92
CA LYS A 247 25.41 16.90 3.84
C LYS A 247 24.46 15.71 3.77
N THR A 248 23.27 15.86 3.18
CA THR A 248 22.24 14.81 3.05
C THR A 248 22.18 14.17 1.68
N GLU A 249 23.25 14.26 0.88
CA GLU A 249 23.35 13.52 -0.37
C GLU A 249 23.08 12.02 -0.16
N ASN A 250 22.23 11.44 -1.00
CA ASN A 250 21.83 10.03 -0.91
C ASN A 250 20.98 9.61 0.33
N TYR A 251 20.51 10.55 1.12
CA TYR A 251 19.54 10.25 2.19
C TYR A 251 18.17 9.91 1.61
N THR A 252 17.45 9.03 2.31
CA THR A 252 16.00 8.86 2.10
C THR A 252 15.24 9.97 2.83
N PHE A 253 13.94 10.10 2.56
CA PHE A 253 13.12 11.08 3.28
C PHE A 253 13.07 10.84 4.79
N ASP A 254 13.12 9.58 5.25
CA ASP A 254 13.13 9.28 6.69
C ASP A 254 14.44 9.75 7.34
N PHE A 255 15.59 9.55 6.70
CA PHE A 255 16.85 10.10 7.19
C PHE A 255 16.87 11.62 7.16
N LEU A 256 16.30 12.23 6.12
CA LEU A 256 16.19 13.68 6.02
C LEU A 256 15.27 14.26 7.10
N LYS A 257 14.14 13.60 7.37
CA LYS A 257 13.21 13.95 8.44
C LYS A 257 13.91 13.89 9.81
N GLU A 258 14.62 12.82 10.07
CA GLU A 258 15.36 12.64 11.32
C GLU A 258 16.46 13.70 11.49
N ALA A 259 17.18 14.05 10.42
CA ALA A 259 18.19 15.10 10.46
C ALA A 259 17.58 16.44 10.85
N VAL A 260 16.50 16.85 10.19
CA VAL A 260 15.82 18.12 10.48
C VAL A 260 15.26 18.13 11.91
N GLN A 261 14.67 17.02 12.36
CA GLN A 261 14.13 16.91 13.71
C GLN A 261 15.24 17.01 14.76
N ALA A 262 16.32 16.25 14.62
CA ALA A 262 17.42 16.24 15.57
C ALA A 262 18.09 17.63 15.71
N ILE A 263 18.26 18.35 14.60
CA ILE A 263 18.88 19.68 14.59
C ILE A 263 17.95 20.74 15.17
N TYR A 264 16.71 20.81 14.67
CA TYR A 264 15.83 21.96 14.96
C TYR A 264 14.84 21.72 16.10
N VAL A 265 14.53 20.48 16.44
CA VAL A 265 13.60 20.16 17.55
C VAL A 265 14.38 19.71 18.77
N ASP A 266 15.32 18.77 18.60
CA ASP A 266 16.08 18.21 19.72
C ASP A 266 17.31 19.04 20.10
N GLY A 267 17.71 20.00 19.24
CA GLY A 267 18.83 20.92 19.48
C GLY A 267 20.20 20.24 19.49
N ILE A 268 20.35 19.13 18.79
CA ILE A 268 21.63 18.41 18.70
C ILE A 268 22.52 19.10 17.68
N GLU A 269 23.82 19.19 18.01
CA GLU A 269 24.81 19.76 17.12
C GLU A 269 24.85 19.02 15.77
N GLU A 270 24.89 19.79 14.69
CA GLU A 270 24.74 19.32 13.31
C GLU A 270 25.74 18.20 12.96
N ASP A 271 27.01 18.37 13.35
CA ASP A 271 28.07 17.39 13.05
C ASP A 271 27.84 16.03 13.76
N ASP A 272 27.33 16.08 14.99
CA ASP A 272 26.96 14.86 15.75
C ASP A 272 25.77 14.13 15.11
N VAL A 273 24.78 14.89 14.61
CA VAL A 273 23.63 14.34 13.89
C VAL A 273 24.08 13.60 12.64
N PHE A 274 24.85 14.26 11.78
CA PHE A 274 25.29 13.65 10.53
C PHE A 274 26.24 12.46 10.75
N LYS A 275 27.10 12.52 11.74
CA LYS A 275 27.97 11.39 12.11
C LYS A 275 27.10 10.17 12.48
N ARG A 276 26.14 10.34 13.41
CA ARG A 276 25.23 9.28 13.83
C ARG A 276 24.43 8.70 12.68
N LEU A 277 23.84 9.54 11.81
CA LEU A 277 23.02 9.09 10.70
C LEU A 277 23.83 8.35 9.63
N ASN A 278 25.04 8.83 9.32
CA ASN A 278 25.93 8.15 8.38
C ASN A 278 26.41 6.79 8.91
N GLU A 279 26.71 6.68 10.20
CA GLU A 279 27.01 5.40 10.85
C GLU A 279 25.82 4.44 10.76
N THR A 280 24.58 4.95 10.95
CA THR A 280 23.37 4.14 10.82
C THR A 280 23.16 3.64 9.38
N ILE A 281 23.41 4.47 8.38
CA ILE A 281 23.35 4.08 6.95
C ILE A 281 24.39 3.00 6.65
N ALA A 282 25.63 3.19 7.11
CA ALA A 282 26.72 2.24 6.90
C ALA A 282 26.44 0.89 7.57
N ASN A 283 25.94 0.91 8.81
CA ASN A 283 25.58 -0.29 9.54
C ASN A 283 24.39 -1.01 8.90
N GLY A 284 23.36 -0.28 8.45
CA GLY A 284 22.23 -0.84 7.73
C GLY A 284 22.62 -1.51 6.40
N ALA A 285 23.59 -0.97 5.70
CA ALA A 285 24.15 -1.61 4.51
C ALA A 285 24.89 -2.91 4.85
N ASN A 286 25.66 -2.92 5.95
CA ASN A 286 26.39 -4.10 6.40
C ASN A 286 25.45 -5.23 6.89
N ILE A 287 24.36 -4.89 7.61
CA ILE A 287 23.35 -5.87 8.04
C ILE A 287 22.72 -6.56 6.83
N LYS A 288 22.42 -5.83 5.75
CA LYS A 288 21.87 -6.41 4.51
C LYS A 288 22.83 -7.36 3.81
N LEU A 289 24.14 -7.19 3.98
CA LEU A 289 25.15 -8.09 3.41
C LEU A 289 25.34 -9.38 4.23
N THR A 290 24.97 -9.37 5.51
CA THR A 290 25.06 -10.52 6.42
C THR A 290 23.74 -11.27 6.60
N ASP A 291 22.63 -10.72 6.10
CA ASP A 291 21.32 -11.37 6.16
C ASP A 291 21.29 -12.56 5.21
N GLU A 292 21.34 -13.77 5.76
CA GLU A 292 21.19 -15.03 5.02
C GLU A 292 19.86 -15.14 4.25
N PHE A 293 18.91 -14.21 4.51
CA PHE A 293 17.68 -14.04 3.76
C PHE A 293 17.85 -13.38 2.38
N SER A 294 19.04 -12.91 2.03
CA SER A 294 19.36 -12.46 0.66
C SER A 294 19.58 -13.61 -0.33
N ASN A 295 19.63 -14.84 0.14
CA ASN A 295 19.51 -16.00 -0.73
C ASN A 295 18.02 -16.18 -1.10
N PRO A 296 17.67 -16.19 -2.39
CA PRO A 296 16.34 -16.57 -2.80
C PRO A 296 16.07 -17.96 -2.26
N ILE A 297 15.14 -18.08 -1.32
CA ILE A 297 14.64 -19.37 -0.88
C ILE A 297 14.05 -20.04 -2.11
N GLY A 298 14.78 -21.03 -2.63
CA GLY A 298 14.29 -21.96 -3.63
C GLY A 298 14.20 -21.41 -5.05
N LEU A 299 15.31 -21.35 -5.74
CA LEU A 299 15.30 -21.97 -7.05
C LEU A 299 14.69 -23.36 -6.85
N MET A 300 13.45 -23.56 -7.33
CA MET A 300 12.92 -24.91 -7.53
C MET A 300 14.03 -25.70 -8.20
N PRO A 301 14.37 -26.93 -7.74
CA PRO A 301 15.34 -27.72 -8.45
C PRO A 301 14.86 -27.84 -9.90
N ASP A 302 15.76 -27.53 -10.80
CA ASP A 302 15.58 -27.77 -12.22
C ASP A 302 15.27 -29.27 -12.36
N TYR A 303 14.04 -29.61 -12.65
CA TYR A 303 13.67 -30.97 -12.99
C TYR A 303 14.23 -31.20 -14.38
N GLY A 304 15.47 -31.73 -14.41
CA GLY A 304 15.99 -32.32 -15.62
C GLY A 304 15.00 -33.36 -16.14
N GLU A 305 14.93 -33.55 -17.44
CA GLU A 305 13.98 -34.41 -18.15
C GLU A 305 13.91 -35.87 -17.63
N ASP A 306 14.75 -36.26 -16.67
CA ASP A 306 14.94 -37.66 -16.22
C ASP A 306 14.33 -37.96 -14.83
N GLY A 307 13.62 -37.09 -14.19
CA GLY A 307 12.75 -37.38 -13.02
C GLY A 307 13.43 -37.99 -11.79
N GLN A 308 14.76 -37.91 -11.61
CA GLN A 308 15.44 -38.44 -10.44
C GLN A 308 16.03 -37.34 -9.55
N SER A 309 15.45 -37.21 -8.36
CA SER A 309 15.87 -36.30 -7.31
C SER A 309 17.10 -36.84 -6.58
N CYS A 310 18.19 -36.06 -6.55
CA CYS A 310 19.28 -36.24 -5.60
C CYS A 310 18.98 -35.53 -4.28
N ALA A 311 18.20 -36.17 -3.42
CA ALA A 311 18.07 -35.74 -2.02
C ALA A 311 19.13 -36.46 -1.18
N LYS A 312 20.16 -35.73 -0.74
CA LYS A 312 21.01 -36.18 0.36
C LYS A 312 20.85 -35.24 1.56
N ASN A 313 20.35 -35.87 2.65
CA ASN A 313 20.42 -35.48 4.04
C ASN A 313 19.66 -34.21 4.50
N ILE A 314 18.36 -34.37 4.76
CA ILE A 314 17.70 -33.69 5.88
C ILE A 314 16.89 -34.75 6.63
N GLY A 315 17.09 -34.84 7.95
CA GLY A 315 16.50 -35.85 8.83
C GLY A 315 14.96 -35.90 8.75
N ARG A 316 14.47 -37.09 8.66
CA ARG A 316 13.05 -37.46 8.57
C ARG A 316 12.34 -37.11 9.88
N ILE A 317 11.40 -36.19 9.86
CA ILE A 317 10.34 -36.09 10.86
C ILE A 317 9.10 -36.70 10.21
N GLU A 318 8.81 -37.92 10.61
CA GLU A 318 7.56 -38.59 10.27
C GLU A 318 6.41 -37.93 11.04
N ARG A 319 5.45 -37.38 10.34
CA ARG A 319 4.13 -37.03 10.88
C ARG A 319 3.11 -37.98 10.25
N ASP A 320 2.53 -38.82 11.10
CA ASP A 320 1.40 -39.67 10.81
C ASP A 320 0.18 -38.81 10.48
N TYR A 321 -0.35 -38.93 9.28
CA TYR A 321 -1.55 -38.23 8.77
C TYR A 321 -2.82 -39.10 8.78
N ASP A 322 -2.93 -40.08 9.67
CA ASP A 322 -4.15 -40.87 9.84
C ASP A 322 -4.55 -41.00 11.32
N ALA A 323 -5.16 -39.98 11.88
CA ALA A 323 -5.95 -40.12 13.10
C ALA A 323 -7.16 -39.17 13.08
N PRO A 324 -8.39 -39.66 13.28
CA PRO A 324 -9.59 -38.82 13.27
C PRO A 324 -9.68 -37.97 14.55
N CYS A 325 -10.01 -36.70 14.35
CA CYS A 325 -10.17 -35.66 15.37
C CYS A 325 -11.43 -35.94 16.23
N THR A 326 -11.27 -36.65 17.36
CA THR A 326 -12.30 -36.72 18.41
C THR A 326 -11.64 -36.81 19.78
N ARG A 327 -11.50 -35.65 20.48
CA ARG A 327 -11.60 -35.55 21.95
C ARG A 327 -11.62 -34.08 22.40
N PRO A 328 -12.54 -33.69 23.30
CA PRO A 328 -12.61 -32.32 23.83
C PRO A 328 -11.53 -32.09 24.90
N ILE A 329 -10.95 -30.90 24.88
CA ILE A 329 -9.96 -30.44 25.86
C ILE A 329 -10.70 -30.12 27.17
N LYS A 330 -10.42 -30.89 28.23
CA LYS A 330 -10.80 -30.54 29.61
C LYS A 330 -9.84 -29.48 30.16
N LEU A 331 -10.37 -28.32 30.46
CA LEU A 331 -9.69 -27.32 31.29
C LEU A 331 -9.64 -27.79 32.73
N VAL A 332 -8.43 -27.90 33.27
CA VAL A 332 -8.17 -28.11 34.73
C VAL A 332 -7.93 -26.75 35.35
N PRO A 333 -8.67 -26.33 36.41
CA PRO A 333 -8.37 -25.09 37.10
C PRO A 333 -7.16 -25.26 38.00
N LYS A 334 -6.21 -24.33 37.92
CA LYS A 334 -5.16 -24.19 38.94
C LYS A 334 -5.77 -23.50 40.15
N GLY A 335 -5.81 -24.22 41.25
CA GLY A 335 -6.15 -23.69 42.55
C GLY A 335 -4.94 -23.09 43.28
N ILE A 336 -5.28 -22.06 44.05
CA ILE A 336 -4.59 -21.38 45.19
C ILE A 336 -3.27 -20.68 44.88
#